data_bc592700d68569672434cd7ac80b1647
#
_entry.id   bc592700d68569672434cd7ac80b1647
#
_cell.length_a   1.000
_cell.length_b   1.000
_cell.length_c   1.000
_cell.angle_alpha   90.00
_cell.angle_beta   90.00
_cell.angle_gamma   90.00
#
_symmetry.space_group_name_H-M   'P 1'
#
loop_
_entity.id
_entity.type
_entity.pdbx_description
1 polymer ?
#
loop_
_entity_poly.entity_id
_entity_poly.type
_entity_poly.pdbx_seq_one_letter_code
_entity_poly.pdbx_strand_id
1 'polypeptide(L)'
;MKLTVRNEEYISGGNMGCPGCGAVLSMRHVLKIMGRKTIVVMPACCWSIIAGPFPSTCLKVPLLHVPFEAAAACAAGVRQALIHQGREDITVMAWAGDGGTFDIGLQALSCTAERDEDIIYVCYDNEAYMNTGIQRSSATPEGSWTTTTPRGESRFKKDIFEIVRAHRPAYVATAVVTYAKDFQRKFEKAKAKKGFRFIHLLSACPPGWRISPGDSIEVVRLAVETGIFPLKETDDDGEVRLTYYPETLIPVSEYFRSQGRFRQMSEEQIAQIQRFVEESMRQLGYWEENKGKRELNSITLRYLAA
;
A
#
# COMPACT_ATOMS: atom_id res chain seq x y z
N MET A 1 -20.39 -10.60 -5.97
CA MET A 1 -20.37 -10.40 -4.49
C MET A 1 -20.38 -8.89 -4.25
N LYS A 2 -21.38 -8.38 -3.53
CA LYS A 2 -21.42 -6.94 -3.16
C LYS A 2 -20.33 -6.69 -2.12
N LEU A 3 -19.63 -5.56 -2.23
CA LEU A 3 -18.76 -5.08 -1.17
C LEU A 3 -19.63 -4.76 0.05
N THR A 4 -19.33 -5.37 1.19
CA THR A 4 -20.06 -5.18 2.44
C THR A 4 -19.43 -4.09 3.30
N VAL A 5 -18.95 -3.02 2.68
CA VAL A 5 -18.46 -1.85 3.42
C VAL A 5 -19.62 -1.03 3.97
N ARG A 6 -19.42 -0.43 5.14
CA ARG A 6 -20.41 0.44 5.78
C ARG A 6 -20.77 1.62 4.89
N ASN A 7 -22.03 2.05 4.92
CA ASN A 7 -22.47 3.26 4.21
C ASN A 7 -21.97 4.55 4.88
N GLU A 8 -21.58 4.47 6.16
CA GLU A 8 -21.12 5.61 6.94
C GLU A 8 -19.82 6.19 6.39
N GLU A 9 -19.75 7.51 6.24
CA GLU A 9 -18.59 8.24 5.73
C GLU A 9 -17.81 8.87 6.88
N TYR A 10 -16.52 8.53 6.96
CA TYR A 10 -15.58 9.02 7.97
C TYR A 10 -14.63 10.11 7.46
N ILE A 11 -14.80 10.52 6.19
CA ILE A 11 -14.12 11.67 5.59
C ILE A 11 -15.18 12.66 5.10
N SER A 12 -15.05 13.91 5.48
CA SER A 12 -15.92 14.98 4.97
C SER A 12 -15.58 15.28 3.51
N GLY A 13 -16.58 15.68 2.73
CA GLY A 13 -16.36 16.25 1.41
C GLY A 13 -15.57 17.56 1.49
N GLY A 14 -15.01 18.00 0.35
CA GLY A 14 -14.25 19.25 0.30
C GLY A 14 -12.89 19.21 0.98
N ASN A 15 -12.25 18.03 1.10
CA ASN A 15 -10.89 17.90 1.58
C ASN A 15 -9.87 18.43 0.55
N MET A 16 -8.62 18.65 0.99
CA MET A 16 -7.55 19.23 0.17
C MET A 16 -6.78 18.20 -0.67
N GLY A 17 -7.33 17.02 -0.91
CA GLY A 17 -6.72 15.99 -1.76
C GLY A 17 -6.70 16.40 -3.23
N CYS A 18 -5.64 16.07 -3.94
CA CYS A 18 -5.55 16.27 -5.39
C CYS A 18 -6.65 15.45 -6.11
N PRO A 19 -7.17 15.93 -7.25
CA PRO A 19 -8.04 15.11 -8.10
C PRO A 19 -7.35 13.79 -8.46
N GLY A 20 -8.08 12.67 -8.34
CA GLY A 20 -7.54 11.34 -8.61
C GLY A 20 -6.57 10.79 -7.56
N CYS A 21 -6.42 11.42 -6.40
CA CYS A 21 -5.52 10.96 -5.35
C CYS A 21 -5.90 9.56 -4.82
N GLY A 22 -5.05 8.57 -5.08
CA GLY A 22 -5.23 7.19 -4.62
C GLY A 22 -5.23 7.06 -3.10
N ALA A 23 -4.45 7.89 -2.40
CA ALA A 23 -4.37 7.87 -0.94
C ALA A 23 -5.67 8.37 -0.28
N VAL A 24 -6.37 9.33 -0.88
CA VAL A 24 -7.69 9.80 -0.38
C VAL A 24 -8.73 8.70 -0.56
N LEU A 25 -8.77 8.09 -1.73
CA LEU A 25 -9.69 6.99 -2.02
C LEU A 25 -9.45 5.81 -1.06
N SER A 26 -8.20 5.44 -0.85
CA SER A 26 -7.80 4.34 0.04
C SER A 26 -8.18 4.61 1.50
N MET A 27 -7.88 5.79 2.05
CA MET A 27 -8.25 6.15 3.43
C MET A 27 -9.76 6.09 3.63
N ARG A 28 -10.53 6.59 2.65
CA ARG A 28 -12.00 6.52 2.70
C ARG A 28 -12.50 5.09 2.87
N HIS A 29 -11.97 4.16 2.09
CA HIS A 29 -12.34 2.74 2.18
C HIS A 29 -11.81 2.08 3.46
N VAL A 30 -10.57 2.37 3.87
CA VAL A 30 -10.00 1.85 5.11
C VAL A 30 -10.84 2.26 6.32
N LEU A 31 -11.21 3.52 6.45
CA LEU A 31 -12.02 3.99 7.57
C LEU A 31 -13.43 3.38 7.58
N LYS A 32 -14.01 3.08 6.42
CA LYS A 32 -15.28 2.32 6.36
C LYS A 32 -15.16 0.91 6.92
N ILE A 33 -14.01 0.26 6.75
CA ILE A 33 -13.73 -1.07 7.29
C ILE A 33 -13.40 -0.99 8.78
N MET A 34 -12.51 -0.07 9.15
CA MET A 34 -12.06 0.09 10.54
C MET A 34 -13.18 0.59 11.46
N GLY A 35 -13.97 1.55 10.96
CA GLY A 35 -15.11 2.12 11.69
C GLY A 35 -14.70 3.21 12.69
N ARG A 36 -15.69 3.68 13.45
CA ARG A 36 -15.59 4.85 14.33
C ARG A 36 -14.59 4.68 15.49
N LYS A 37 -14.41 3.46 16.00
CA LYS A 37 -13.46 3.15 17.08
C LYS A 37 -12.05 3.00 16.56
N THR A 38 -11.55 4.03 15.88
CA THR A 38 -10.20 4.07 15.30
C THR A 38 -9.54 5.41 15.63
N ILE A 39 -8.32 5.38 16.14
CA ILE A 39 -7.46 6.54 16.28
C ILE A 39 -6.42 6.48 15.17
N VAL A 40 -6.30 7.56 14.39
CA VAL A 40 -5.29 7.68 13.33
C VAL A 40 -4.11 8.48 13.85
N VAL A 41 -2.91 7.90 13.78
CA VAL A 41 -1.64 8.59 14.05
C VAL A 41 -0.98 8.89 12.71
N MET A 42 -0.70 10.15 12.44
CA MET A 42 -0.34 10.64 11.13
C MET A 42 0.93 11.50 11.20
N PRO A 43 2.04 11.02 10.63
CA PRO A 43 3.26 11.82 10.54
C PRO A 43 3.12 12.88 9.44
N ALA A 44 4.07 13.81 9.38
CA ALA A 44 4.15 14.81 8.31
C ALA A 44 4.16 14.11 6.93
N CYS A 45 3.18 14.41 6.08
CA CYS A 45 2.98 13.79 4.77
C CYS A 45 1.88 14.54 4.00
N CYS A 46 1.50 14.08 2.80
CA CYS A 46 0.35 14.66 2.07
C CYS A 46 -0.90 14.70 2.94
N TRP A 47 -1.13 13.66 3.73
CA TRP A 47 -2.32 13.56 4.57
C TRP A 47 -2.36 14.58 5.71
N SER A 48 -1.22 15.13 6.15
CA SER A 48 -1.23 16.25 7.12
C SER A 48 -1.95 17.48 6.56
N ILE A 49 -1.79 17.70 5.26
CA ILE A 49 -2.47 18.81 4.55
C ILE A 49 -3.91 18.41 4.19
N ILE A 50 -4.11 17.19 3.66
CA ILE A 50 -5.43 16.69 3.25
C ILE A 50 -6.41 16.65 4.44
N ALA A 51 -5.95 16.14 5.59
CA ALA A 51 -6.74 16.08 6.80
C ALA A 51 -7.06 17.47 7.36
N GLY A 52 -6.11 18.40 7.24
CA GLY A 52 -6.23 19.73 7.83
C GLY A 52 -5.95 19.76 9.34
N PRO A 53 -5.72 20.98 9.89
CA PRO A 53 -5.49 21.17 11.31
C PRO A 53 -6.81 21.15 12.10
N PHE A 54 -6.69 20.96 13.42
CA PHE A 54 -7.83 21.17 14.32
C PHE A 54 -8.24 22.67 14.35
N PRO A 55 -9.54 23.00 14.34
CA PRO A 55 -10.73 22.10 14.34
C PRO A 55 -11.23 21.74 12.92
N SER A 56 -10.54 22.13 11.88
CA SER A 56 -10.98 22.02 10.47
C SER A 56 -10.65 20.66 9.82
N THR A 57 -10.35 19.62 10.60
CA THR A 57 -10.02 18.32 10.03
C THR A 57 -11.18 17.69 9.26
N CYS A 58 -10.87 17.09 8.10
CA CYS A 58 -11.86 16.35 7.33
C CYS A 58 -12.13 14.93 7.87
N LEU A 59 -11.29 14.41 8.78
CA LEU A 59 -11.48 13.09 9.38
C LEU A 59 -12.51 13.16 10.52
N LYS A 60 -13.44 12.21 10.54
CA LYS A 60 -14.49 12.07 11.59
C LYS A 60 -14.11 11.01 12.63
N VAL A 61 -12.84 10.67 12.71
CA VAL A 61 -12.23 9.84 13.75
C VAL A 61 -11.12 10.61 14.44
N PRO A 62 -10.75 10.29 15.68
CA PRO A 62 -9.63 10.94 16.36
C PRO A 62 -8.35 10.89 15.54
N LEU A 63 -7.68 12.03 15.40
CA LEU A 63 -6.45 12.21 14.64
C LEU A 63 -5.37 12.81 15.54
N LEU A 64 -4.18 12.20 15.52
CA LEU A 64 -2.96 12.71 16.17
C LEU A 64 -1.92 12.99 15.09
N HIS A 65 -1.59 14.28 14.85
CA HIS A 65 -0.44 14.65 14.04
C HIS A 65 0.85 14.52 14.84
N VAL A 66 1.88 13.92 14.22
CA VAL A 66 3.16 13.64 14.86
C VAL A 66 4.33 14.05 13.95
N PRO A 67 5.56 14.23 14.49
CA PRO A 67 6.76 14.43 13.68
C PRO A 67 6.95 13.34 12.63
N PHE A 68 7.71 13.66 11.61
CA PHE A 68 7.83 12.85 10.39
C PHE A 68 8.29 11.41 10.65
N GLU A 69 9.22 11.22 11.57
CA GLU A 69 9.79 9.93 11.97
C GLU A 69 8.96 9.14 12.99
N ALA A 70 8.00 9.80 13.67
CA ALA A 70 7.46 9.32 14.93
C ALA A 70 6.18 8.46 14.82
N ALA A 71 5.70 8.17 13.60
CA ALA A 71 4.41 7.49 13.41
C ALA A 71 4.25 6.20 14.22
N ALA A 72 5.21 5.29 14.10
CA ALA A 72 5.17 3.99 14.76
C ALA A 72 5.29 4.11 16.28
N ALA A 73 6.26 4.91 16.76
CA ALA A 73 6.50 5.12 18.20
C ALA A 73 5.29 5.78 18.88
N CYS A 74 4.72 6.82 18.27
CA CYS A 74 3.53 7.47 18.82
C CYS A 74 2.30 6.55 18.79
N ALA A 75 2.11 5.77 17.73
CA ALA A 75 1.02 4.79 17.66
C ALA A 75 1.14 3.72 18.76
N ALA A 76 2.36 3.20 19.00
CA ALA A 76 2.63 2.29 20.11
C ALA A 76 2.29 2.93 21.46
N GLY A 77 2.74 4.17 21.72
CA GLY A 77 2.43 4.90 22.94
C GLY A 77 0.92 5.11 23.15
N VAL A 78 0.19 5.49 22.09
CA VAL A 78 -1.28 5.61 22.14
C VAL A 78 -1.92 4.25 22.47
N ARG A 79 -1.44 3.16 21.86
CA ARG A 79 -1.96 1.81 22.13
C ARG A 79 -1.73 1.40 23.59
N GLN A 80 -0.54 1.62 24.13
CA GLN A 80 -0.23 1.30 25.52
C GLN A 80 -1.08 2.11 26.51
N ALA A 81 -1.30 3.40 26.21
CA ALA A 81 -2.19 4.24 27.03
C ALA A 81 -3.65 3.72 27.02
N LEU A 82 -4.16 3.25 25.88
CA LEU A 82 -5.50 2.66 25.77
C LEU A 82 -5.62 1.35 26.54
N ILE A 83 -4.61 0.48 26.48
CA ILE A 83 -4.54 -0.76 27.25
C ILE A 83 -4.60 -0.44 28.76
N HIS A 84 -3.78 0.51 29.21
CA HIS A 84 -3.77 0.93 30.64
C HIS A 84 -5.12 1.48 31.10
N GLN A 85 -5.90 2.08 30.20
CA GLN A 85 -7.26 2.59 30.46
C GLN A 85 -8.37 1.54 30.29
N GLY A 86 -8.06 0.28 29.97
CA GLY A 86 -9.05 -0.76 29.68
C GLY A 86 -9.86 -0.52 28.40
N ARG A 87 -9.32 0.26 27.46
CA ARG A 87 -10.00 0.62 26.17
C ARG A 87 -9.40 -0.11 24.98
N GLU A 88 -9.24 -1.41 25.10
CA GLU A 88 -8.62 -2.24 24.07
C GLU A 88 -9.46 -2.42 22.81
N ASP A 89 -10.73 -2.09 22.85
CA ASP A 89 -11.67 -2.12 21.74
C ASP A 89 -11.44 -1.01 20.70
N ILE A 90 -10.49 -0.11 20.95
CA ILE A 90 -10.13 0.98 20.04
C ILE A 90 -8.92 0.54 19.21
N THR A 91 -9.07 0.57 17.88
CA THR A 91 -7.97 0.32 16.94
C THR A 91 -7.06 1.54 16.86
N VAL A 92 -5.76 1.35 16.99
CA VAL A 92 -4.76 2.40 16.70
C VAL A 92 -4.14 2.10 15.34
N MET A 93 -4.21 3.07 14.43
CA MET A 93 -3.69 2.97 13.08
C MET A 93 -2.71 4.09 12.78
N ALA A 94 -1.45 3.75 12.52
CA ALA A 94 -0.50 4.66 11.90
C ALA A 94 -0.79 4.73 10.40
N TRP A 95 -0.84 5.95 9.86
CA TRP A 95 -1.07 6.19 8.43
C TRP A 95 0.05 7.09 7.90
N ALA A 96 1.08 6.50 7.31
CA ALA A 96 2.30 7.18 6.90
C ALA A 96 2.53 7.07 5.40
N GLY A 97 3.17 8.08 4.81
CA GLY A 97 3.67 8.02 3.44
C GLY A 97 4.94 7.18 3.33
N ASP A 98 5.36 6.90 2.10
CA ASP A 98 6.57 6.14 1.80
C ASP A 98 7.83 6.77 2.39
N GLY A 99 8.04 8.08 2.27
CA GLY A 99 9.19 8.76 2.85
C GLY A 99 9.27 8.61 4.38
N GLY A 100 8.13 8.74 5.07
CA GLY A 100 8.04 8.53 6.52
C GLY A 100 8.18 7.06 6.94
N THR A 101 8.04 6.11 6.02
CA THR A 101 8.10 4.67 6.29
C THR A 101 9.43 4.06 5.86
N PHE A 102 9.86 4.29 4.62
CA PHE A 102 11.05 3.68 4.03
C PHE A 102 12.36 4.35 4.45
N ASP A 103 12.30 5.62 4.84
CA ASP A 103 13.46 6.45 5.13
C ASP A 103 13.50 6.81 6.62
N ILE A 104 13.09 8.02 6.98
CA ILE A 104 13.32 8.57 8.33
C ILE A 104 12.62 7.80 9.46
N GLY A 105 11.45 7.21 9.20
CA GLY A 105 10.67 6.47 10.20
C GLY A 105 10.99 4.98 10.29
N LEU A 106 11.89 4.46 9.45
CA LEU A 106 12.21 3.03 9.42
C LEU A 106 12.72 2.51 10.77
N GLN A 107 13.50 3.30 11.50
CA GLN A 107 14.00 2.94 12.82
C GLN A 107 12.85 2.70 13.81
N ALA A 108 11.91 3.63 13.90
CA ALA A 108 10.74 3.51 14.78
C ALA A 108 9.81 2.36 14.36
N LEU A 109 9.64 2.18 13.04
CA LEU A 109 8.88 1.07 12.47
C LEU A 109 9.48 -0.28 12.86
N SER A 110 10.79 -0.45 12.67
CA SER A 110 11.53 -1.66 13.00
C SER A 110 11.39 -2.01 14.49
N CYS A 111 11.64 -1.04 15.39
CA CYS A 111 11.51 -1.24 16.83
C CYS A 111 10.07 -1.58 17.27
N THR A 112 9.06 -1.01 16.61
CA THR A 112 7.66 -1.26 16.95
C THR A 112 7.22 -2.65 16.46
N ALA A 113 7.70 -3.08 15.29
CA ALA A 113 7.47 -4.41 14.76
C ALA A 113 8.17 -5.49 15.58
N GLU A 114 9.41 -5.24 16.02
CA GLU A 114 10.18 -6.16 16.88
C GLU A 114 9.51 -6.40 18.24
N ARG A 115 8.88 -5.38 18.82
CA ARG A 115 8.12 -5.50 20.08
C ARG A 115 6.70 -6.03 19.89
N ASP A 116 6.29 -6.35 18.67
CA ASP A 116 4.95 -6.81 18.30
C ASP A 116 3.81 -5.94 18.88
N GLU A 117 3.98 -4.61 18.83
CA GLU A 117 2.99 -3.65 19.35
C GLU A 117 1.65 -3.81 18.64
N ASP A 118 0.54 -3.87 19.39
CA ASP A 118 -0.80 -4.11 18.82
C ASP A 118 -1.36 -2.89 18.07
N ILE A 119 -0.74 -2.56 16.94
CA ILE A 119 -1.15 -1.48 16.04
C ILE A 119 -1.26 -1.96 14.59
N ILE A 120 -2.02 -1.25 13.77
CA ILE A 120 -2.02 -1.40 12.31
C ILE A 120 -1.18 -0.26 11.74
N TYR A 121 -0.10 -0.58 11.03
CA TYR A 121 0.70 0.40 10.31
C TYR A 121 0.40 0.31 8.81
N VAL A 122 -0.11 1.39 8.24
CA VAL A 122 -0.38 1.49 6.80
C VAL A 122 0.62 2.46 6.19
N CYS A 123 1.44 1.95 5.28
CA CYS A 123 2.24 2.76 4.41
C CYS A 123 1.47 3.02 3.11
N TYR A 124 0.89 4.22 2.94
CA TYR A 124 0.38 4.61 1.63
C TYR A 124 1.56 5.10 0.78
N ASP A 125 1.94 4.28 -0.17
CA ASP A 125 3.11 4.47 -1.00
C ASP A 125 2.71 5.14 -2.32
N ASN A 126 3.12 6.38 -2.50
CA ASN A 126 2.97 7.11 -3.76
C ASN A 126 4.32 7.30 -4.48
N GLU A 127 5.39 6.68 -3.94
CA GLU A 127 6.69 6.47 -4.55
C GLU A 127 7.55 7.73 -4.68
N ALA A 128 7.33 8.75 -3.82
CA ALA A 128 8.23 9.92 -3.64
C ALA A 128 7.80 10.77 -2.44
N TYR A 129 8.64 11.71 -1.99
CA TYR A 129 8.23 12.81 -1.13
C TYR A 129 7.33 13.78 -1.93
N MET A 130 6.05 13.43 -2.08
CA MET A 130 5.15 14.14 -3.00
C MET A 130 4.79 15.52 -2.51
N ASN A 131 4.45 15.66 -1.22
CA ASN A 131 3.93 16.90 -0.66
C ASN A 131 4.95 18.05 -0.72
N THR A 132 6.23 17.74 -0.60
CA THR A 132 7.31 18.73 -0.59
C THR A 132 7.83 19.10 -1.98
N GLY A 133 7.33 18.46 -3.04
CA GLY A 133 7.65 18.77 -4.43
C GLY A 133 8.29 17.63 -5.22
N ILE A 134 7.87 16.41 -4.96
CA ILE A 134 8.22 15.21 -5.75
C ILE A 134 9.73 14.90 -5.68
N GLN A 135 10.32 14.91 -4.49
CA GLN A 135 11.69 14.47 -4.29
C GLN A 135 11.75 12.93 -4.18
N ARG A 136 12.90 12.38 -4.50
CA ARG A 136 13.20 10.96 -4.40
C ARG A 136 13.04 10.46 -2.97
N SER A 137 12.31 9.34 -2.77
CA SER A 137 12.33 8.51 -1.56
C SER A 137 12.98 7.15 -1.86
N SER A 138 13.22 6.33 -0.84
CA SER A 138 13.67 4.94 -1.07
C SER A 138 12.58 4.03 -1.67
N ALA A 139 11.36 4.53 -1.81
CA ALA A 139 10.26 3.88 -2.52
C ALA A 139 10.18 4.27 -4.00
N THR A 140 10.98 5.24 -4.45
CA THR A 140 10.98 5.69 -5.84
C THR A 140 11.51 4.58 -6.75
N PRO A 141 10.73 4.13 -7.77
CA PRO A 141 11.15 3.08 -8.67
C PRO A 141 12.33 3.50 -9.54
N GLU A 142 13.17 2.53 -9.90
CA GLU A 142 14.24 2.74 -10.88
C GLU A 142 13.68 3.31 -12.19
N GLY A 143 14.43 4.21 -12.80
CA GLY A 143 14.05 4.95 -14.01
C GLY A 143 13.06 6.09 -13.79
N SER A 144 12.45 6.21 -12.59
CA SER A 144 11.46 7.24 -12.31
C SER A 144 12.09 8.64 -12.19
N TRP A 145 11.51 9.59 -12.89
CA TRP A 145 11.83 10.99 -12.71
C TRP A 145 11.28 11.53 -11.39
N THR A 146 12.10 12.27 -10.67
CA THR A 146 11.70 13.16 -9.57
C THR A 146 12.45 14.47 -9.67
N THR A 147 12.10 15.47 -8.84
CA THR A 147 12.82 16.75 -8.82
C THR A 147 14.28 16.61 -8.39
N THR A 148 14.63 15.56 -7.65
CA THR A 148 16.01 15.26 -7.22
C THR A 148 16.66 14.14 -8.04
N THR A 149 15.93 13.47 -8.92
CA THR A 149 16.45 12.48 -9.90
C THR A 149 15.99 12.83 -11.31
N PRO A 150 16.45 13.98 -11.86
CA PRO A 150 15.95 14.48 -13.15
C PRO A 150 16.31 13.59 -14.35
N ARG A 151 17.31 12.72 -14.20
CA ARG A 151 17.74 11.73 -15.22
C ARG A 151 17.15 10.33 -14.99
N GLY A 152 16.19 10.19 -14.06
CA GLY A 152 15.68 8.91 -13.58
C GLY A 152 16.41 8.41 -12.32
N GLU A 153 15.70 7.68 -11.47
CA GLU A 153 16.28 7.00 -10.30
C GLU A 153 17.18 5.86 -10.78
N SER A 154 18.36 5.73 -10.21
CA SER A 154 19.35 4.72 -10.58
C SER A 154 19.36 3.49 -9.67
N ARG A 155 18.56 3.47 -8.60
CA ARG A 155 18.53 2.41 -7.60
C ARG A 155 17.18 1.72 -7.60
N PHE A 156 17.19 0.43 -7.28
CA PHE A 156 15.97 -0.31 -7.03
C PHE A 156 15.23 0.22 -5.79
N LYS A 157 13.91 0.18 -5.85
CA LYS A 157 13.03 0.45 -4.73
C LYS A 157 13.35 -0.50 -3.57
N LYS A 158 13.45 0.06 -2.35
CA LYS A 158 13.61 -0.73 -1.13
C LYS A 158 12.40 -1.66 -0.93
N ASP A 159 12.63 -2.93 -0.62
CA ASP A 159 11.54 -3.86 -0.33
C ASP A 159 11.11 -3.75 1.15
N ILE A 160 10.17 -2.86 1.42
CA ILE A 160 9.67 -2.64 2.79
C ILE A 160 8.84 -3.83 3.30
N PHE A 161 8.20 -4.60 2.40
CA PHE A 161 7.45 -5.78 2.78
C PHE A 161 8.38 -6.82 3.42
N GLU A 162 9.50 -7.13 2.77
CA GLU A 162 10.47 -8.10 3.29
C GLU A 162 11.21 -7.58 4.53
N ILE A 163 11.52 -6.29 4.60
CA ILE A 163 12.13 -5.69 5.79
C ILE A 163 11.22 -5.85 7.01
N VAL A 164 9.94 -5.58 6.87
CA VAL A 164 8.98 -5.73 7.97
C VAL A 164 8.72 -7.21 8.26
N ARG A 165 8.59 -8.06 7.23
CA ARG A 165 8.39 -9.51 7.39
C ARG A 165 9.51 -10.17 8.18
N ALA A 166 10.75 -9.69 8.05
CA ALA A 166 11.90 -10.20 8.81
C ALA A 166 11.73 -10.10 10.34
N HIS A 167 10.87 -9.20 10.84
CA HIS A 167 10.51 -9.11 12.26
C HIS A 167 9.46 -10.14 12.71
N ARG A 168 8.92 -10.95 11.78
CA ARG A 168 7.84 -11.94 12.03
C ARG A 168 6.61 -11.34 12.71
N PRO A 169 6.07 -10.23 12.19
CA PRO A 169 4.89 -9.60 12.78
C PRO A 169 3.63 -10.47 12.58
N ALA A 170 2.57 -10.15 13.28
CA ALA A 170 1.30 -10.87 13.20
C ALA A 170 0.69 -10.87 11.78
N TYR A 171 1.00 -9.87 10.94
CA TYR A 171 0.52 -9.79 9.56
C TYR A 171 1.27 -8.78 8.71
N VAL A 172 1.62 -9.16 7.48
CA VAL A 172 2.15 -8.25 6.45
C VAL A 172 1.38 -8.48 5.15
N ALA A 173 0.98 -7.41 4.48
CA ALA A 173 0.30 -7.50 3.19
C ALA A 173 0.65 -6.32 2.26
N THR A 174 0.60 -6.57 0.96
CA THR A 174 0.49 -5.53 -0.06
C THR A 174 -0.99 -5.33 -0.41
N ALA A 175 -1.40 -4.11 -0.73
CA ALA A 175 -2.78 -3.83 -1.09
C ALA A 175 -2.88 -2.70 -2.13
N VAL A 176 -3.96 -2.70 -2.90
CA VAL A 176 -4.37 -1.59 -3.76
C VAL A 176 -5.89 -1.45 -3.74
N VAL A 177 -6.39 -0.23 -3.78
CA VAL A 177 -7.84 0.02 -3.67
C VAL A 177 -8.63 -0.46 -4.91
N THR A 178 -7.95 -0.65 -6.03
CA THR A 178 -8.55 -1.10 -7.31
C THR A 178 -9.03 -2.55 -7.26
N TYR A 179 -8.44 -3.37 -6.41
CA TYR A 179 -8.87 -4.75 -6.15
C TYR A 179 -9.69 -4.80 -4.86
N ALA A 180 -10.86 -4.18 -4.89
CA ALA A 180 -11.67 -3.84 -3.72
C ALA A 180 -11.99 -5.03 -2.78
N LYS A 181 -12.19 -6.24 -3.31
CA LYS A 181 -12.45 -7.45 -2.50
C LYS A 181 -11.21 -7.90 -1.73
N ASP A 182 -10.05 -7.94 -2.39
CA ASP A 182 -8.77 -8.28 -1.77
C ASP A 182 -8.38 -7.22 -0.74
N PHE A 183 -8.54 -5.96 -1.10
CA PHE A 183 -8.32 -4.82 -0.22
C PHE A 183 -9.16 -4.92 1.06
N GLN A 184 -10.48 -5.10 0.93
CA GLN A 184 -11.38 -5.23 2.07
C GLN A 184 -10.98 -6.40 2.97
N ARG A 185 -10.76 -7.58 2.39
CA ARG A 185 -10.38 -8.79 3.10
C ARG A 185 -9.10 -8.60 3.92
N LYS A 186 -8.07 -7.96 3.34
CA LYS A 186 -6.79 -7.70 4.01
C LYS A 186 -6.94 -6.76 5.21
N PHE A 187 -7.71 -5.68 5.05
CA PHE A 187 -7.95 -4.76 6.16
C PHE A 187 -8.85 -5.37 7.25
N GLU A 188 -9.82 -6.20 6.90
CA GLU A 188 -10.62 -6.98 7.87
C GLU A 188 -9.73 -7.98 8.63
N LYS A 189 -8.83 -8.70 7.93
CA LYS A 189 -7.85 -9.61 8.54
C LYS A 189 -6.90 -8.86 9.48
N ALA A 190 -6.36 -7.72 9.04
CA ALA A 190 -5.51 -6.88 9.89
C ALA A 190 -6.24 -6.38 11.14
N LYS A 191 -7.53 -6.03 11.03
CA LYS A 191 -8.36 -5.60 12.16
C LYS A 191 -8.63 -6.73 13.16
N ALA A 192 -8.80 -7.95 12.68
CA ALA A 192 -9.09 -9.12 13.52
C ALA A 192 -7.87 -9.65 14.27
N LYS A 193 -6.67 -9.50 13.71
CA LYS A 193 -5.41 -9.96 14.34
C LYS A 193 -4.94 -9.00 15.43
N LYS A 194 -4.18 -9.55 16.40
CA LYS A 194 -3.46 -8.81 17.44
C LYS A 194 -1.96 -8.80 17.12
N GLY A 195 -1.20 -7.95 17.79
CA GLY A 195 0.22 -7.75 17.53
C GLY A 195 0.45 -6.71 16.43
N PHE A 196 1.63 -6.68 15.84
CA PHE A 196 1.98 -5.71 14.81
C PHE A 196 1.47 -6.16 13.43
N ARG A 197 0.72 -5.29 12.75
CA ARG A 197 0.20 -5.52 11.40
C ARG A 197 0.66 -4.41 10.48
N PHE A 198 1.21 -4.79 9.32
CA PHE A 198 1.71 -3.87 8.32
C PHE A 198 1.01 -4.05 6.98
N ILE A 199 0.54 -2.96 6.38
CA ILE A 199 -0.01 -2.97 5.03
C ILE A 199 0.75 -1.96 4.16
N HIS A 200 1.42 -2.47 3.13
CA HIS A 200 2.04 -1.70 2.06
C HIS A 200 1.00 -1.43 0.98
N LEU A 201 0.55 -0.19 0.87
CA LEU A 201 -0.59 0.22 0.05
C LEU A 201 -0.12 1.13 -1.08
N LEU A 202 -0.02 0.60 -2.31
CA LEU A 202 0.31 1.42 -3.48
C LEU A 202 -0.84 2.39 -3.79
N SER A 203 -0.50 3.66 -3.94
CA SER A 203 -1.46 4.75 -4.09
C SER A 203 -1.06 5.71 -5.20
N ALA A 204 -1.79 5.72 -6.31
CA ALA A 204 -1.49 6.63 -7.41
C ALA A 204 -1.45 8.09 -6.96
N CYS A 205 -0.47 8.81 -7.48
CA CYS A 205 -0.33 10.25 -7.31
C CYS A 205 -0.28 10.93 -8.69
N PRO A 206 -1.40 11.47 -9.21
CA PRO A 206 -1.43 12.05 -10.54
C PRO A 206 -0.35 13.10 -10.83
N PRO A 207 -0.09 14.09 -9.96
CA PRO A 207 1.00 15.03 -10.19
C PRO A 207 2.38 14.37 -10.23
N GLY A 208 2.67 13.48 -9.28
CA GLY A 208 3.97 12.82 -9.16
C GLY A 208 4.24 11.81 -10.25
N TRP A 209 3.23 11.03 -10.63
CA TRP A 209 3.34 10.02 -11.67
C TRP A 209 3.15 10.60 -13.08
N ARG A 210 2.76 11.89 -13.16
CA ARG A 210 2.49 12.59 -14.41
C ARG A 210 1.46 11.86 -15.27
N ILE A 211 0.33 11.57 -14.65
CA ILE A 211 -0.84 10.93 -15.27
C ILE A 211 -2.06 11.84 -15.14
N SER A 212 -3.07 11.60 -15.97
CA SER A 212 -4.38 12.24 -15.80
C SER A 212 -5.05 11.74 -14.50
N PRO A 213 -5.79 12.59 -13.77
CA PRO A 213 -6.55 12.16 -12.60
C PRO A 213 -7.51 10.99 -12.85
N GLY A 214 -8.06 10.90 -14.06
CA GLY A 214 -8.95 9.80 -14.47
C GLY A 214 -8.25 8.46 -14.61
N ASP A 215 -6.93 8.44 -14.83
CA ASP A 215 -6.16 7.22 -15.10
C ASP A 215 -5.66 6.54 -13.82
N SER A 216 -5.84 7.15 -12.66
CA SER A 216 -5.29 6.67 -11.37
C SER A 216 -5.64 5.21 -11.05
N ILE A 217 -6.87 4.80 -11.34
CA ILE A 217 -7.34 3.43 -11.11
C ILE A 217 -6.67 2.45 -12.08
N GLU A 218 -6.63 2.82 -13.36
CA GLU A 218 -6.07 1.97 -14.40
C GLU A 218 -4.56 1.76 -14.23
N VAL A 219 -3.81 2.82 -13.92
CA VAL A 219 -2.35 2.72 -13.73
C VAL A 219 -1.99 1.83 -12.53
N VAL A 220 -2.76 1.91 -11.42
CA VAL A 220 -2.55 1.02 -10.27
C VAL A 220 -2.97 -0.42 -10.62
N ARG A 221 -4.00 -0.62 -11.46
CA ARG A 221 -4.35 -1.93 -11.98
C ARG A 221 -3.20 -2.53 -12.81
N LEU A 222 -2.62 -1.75 -13.70
CA LEU A 222 -1.45 -2.17 -14.50
C LEU A 222 -0.26 -2.57 -13.62
N ALA A 223 -0.01 -1.88 -12.49
CA ALA A 223 1.05 -2.28 -11.57
C ALA A 223 0.87 -3.72 -11.04
N VAL A 224 -0.37 -4.14 -10.82
CA VAL A 224 -0.71 -5.51 -10.38
C VAL A 224 -0.67 -6.50 -11.53
N GLU A 225 -1.28 -6.15 -12.67
CA GLU A 225 -1.37 -7.04 -13.84
C GLU A 225 -0.01 -7.31 -14.51
N THR A 226 0.95 -6.39 -14.35
CA THR A 226 2.34 -6.59 -14.80
C THR A 226 3.21 -7.34 -13.80
N GLY A 227 2.74 -7.54 -12.57
CA GLY A 227 3.53 -8.13 -11.48
C GLY A 227 4.55 -7.18 -10.83
N ILE A 228 4.61 -5.90 -11.21
CA ILE A 228 5.46 -4.89 -10.56
C ILE A 228 5.06 -4.69 -9.10
N PHE A 229 3.77 -4.78 -8.82
CA PHE A 229 3.24 -4.71 -7.46
C PHE A 229 2.33 -5.91 -7.19
N PRO A 230 2.89 -7.08 -6.87
CA PRO A 230 2.10 -8.28 -6.62
C PRO A 230 1.24 -8.12 -5.37
N LEU A 231 -0.01 -8.58 -5.45
CA LEU A 231 -0.88 -8.65 -4.28
C LEU A 231 -0.55 -9.91 -3.50
N LYS A 232 0.13 -9.73 -2.37
CA LYS A 232 0.63 -10.82 -1.50
C LYS A 232 0.33 -10.52 -0.03
N GLU A 233 0.35 -11.55 0.79
CA GLU A 233 0.23 -11.45 2.24
C GLU A 233 0.98 -12.59 2.94
N THR A 234 1.29 -12.42 4.23
CA THR A 234 1.74 -13.54 5.06
C THR A 234 0.53 -14.34 5.55
N ASP A 235 0.66 -15.65 5.59
CA ASP A 235 -0.28 -16.53 6.30
C ASP A 235 0.04 -16.60 7.82
N ASP A 236 -0.60 -17.52 8.51
CA ASP A 236 -0.44 -17.65 9.96
C ASP A 236 0.92 -18.26 10.34
N ASP A 237 1.59 -18.96 9.43
CA ASP A 237 2.94 -19.50 9.59
C ASP A 237 4.04 -18.51 9.17
N GLY A 238 3.65 -17.32 8.65
CA GLY A 238 4.55 -16.27 8.18
C GLY A 238 5.05 -16.47 6.74
N GLU A 239 4.53 -17.50 6.04
CA GLU A 239 4.83 -17.75 4.64
C GLU A 239 4.11 -16.76 3.73
N VAL A 240 4.77 -16.35 2.64
CA VAL A 240 4.24 -15.38 1.70
C VAL A 240 3.41 -16.08 0.61
N ARG A 241 2.20 -15.60 0.41
CA ARG A 241 1.31 -16.11 -0.64
C ARG A 241 0.75 -14.97 -1.48
N LEU A 242 0.65 -15.21 -2.80
CA LEU A 242 -0.13 -14.34 -3.67
C LEU A 242 -1.62 -14.45 -3.32
N THR A 243 -2.30 -13.31 -3.34
CA THR A 243 -3.75 -13.23 -3.09
C THR A 243 -4.54 -12.93 -4.35
N TYR A 244 -3.83 -12.54 -5.40
CA TYR A 244 -4.36 -12.34 -6.74
C TYR A 244 -3.35 -12.87 -7.77
N TYR A 245 -3.86 -13.59 -8.76
CA TYR A 245 -3.10 -14.16 -9.85
C TYR A 245 -3.64 -13.60 -11.16
N PRO A 246 -2.92 -12.69 -11.84
CA PRO A 246 -3.28 -12.30 -13.21
C PRO A 246 -3.41 -13.53 -14.13
N GLU A 247 -4.38 -13.56 -15.01
CA GLU A 247 -4.51 -14.67 -15.99
C GLU A 247 -3.28 -14.77 -16.90
N THR A 248 -2.74 -13.61 -17.26
CA THR A 248 -1.49 -13.45 -18.01
C THR A 248 -0.80 -12.19 -17.52
N LEU A 249 0.50 -12.27 -17.26
CA LEU A 249 1.28 -11.07 -16.92
C LEU A 249 1.37 -10.17 -18.15
N ILE A 250 0.91 -8.94 -18.01
CA ILE A 250 1.07 -7.88 -19.00
C ILE A 250 2.56 -7.46 -19.00
N PRO A 251 3.18 -7.15 -20.15
CA PRO A 251 4.54 -6.63 -20.19
C PRO A 251 4.68 -5.36 -19.32
N VAL A 252 5.77 -5.24 -18.56
CA VAL A 252 6.02 -4.08 -17.68
C VAL A 252 6.10 -2.75 -18.46
N SER A 253 6.40 -2.81 -19.75
CA SER A 253 6.40 -1.65 -20.65
C SER A 253 5.06 -0.91 -20.68
N GLU A 254 3.94 -1.61 -20.54
CA GLU A 254 2.61 -0.99 -20.51
C GLU A 254 2.43 -0.11 -19.25
N TYR A 255 2.91 -0.59 -18.10
CA TYR A 255 2.89 0.21 -16.87
C TYR A 255 3.80 1.44 -16.99
N PHE A 256 4.99 1.30 -17.54
CA PHE A 256 5.92 2.43 -17.67
C PHE A 256 5.45 3.46 -18.69
N ARG A 257 4.95 3.03 -19.85
CA ARG A 257 4.45 3.94 -20.89
C ARG A 257 3.19 4.70 -20.46
N SER A 258 2.42 4.17 -19.53
CA SER A 258 1.23 4.84 -19.01
C SER A 258 1.54 6.06 -18.13
N GLN A 259 2.82 6.33 -17.78
CA GLN A 259 3.22 7.34 -16.80
C GLN A 259 4.34 8.24 -17.32
N GLY A 260 4.10 9.55 -17.26
CA GLY A 260 5.08 10.53 -17.75
C GLY A 260 6.40 10.56 -16.95
N ARG A 261 6.43 10.04 -15.71
CA ARG A 261 7.65 9.98 -14.90
C ARG A 261 8.70 8.99 -15.44
N PHE A 262 8.34 8.06 -16.31
CA PHE A 262 9.22 7.04 -16.90
C PHE A 262 9.65 7.34 -18.34
N ARG A 263 9.37 8.54 -18.86
CA ARG A 263 9.66 8.90 -20.27
C ARG A 263 11.13 8.79 -20.67
N GLN A 264 12.05 8.75 -19.71
CA GLN A 264 13.50 8.70 -19.97
C GLN A 264 14.07 7.28 -19.85
N MET A 265 13.26 6.28 -19.53
CA MET A 265 13.74 4.90 -19.43
C MET A 265 14.16 4.36 -20.79
N SER A 266 15.29 3.65 -20.80
CA SER A 266 15.73 2.93 -21.98
C SER A 266 15.02 1.57 -22.10
N GLU A 267 15.00 1.01 -23.30
CA GLU A 267 14.46 -0.36 -23.53
C GLU A 267 15.25 -1.42 -22.75
N GLU A 268 16.57 -1.21 -22.53
CA GLU A 268 17.42 -2.10 -21.72
C GLU A 268 16.99 -2.09 -20.26
N GLN A 269 16.69 -0.91 -19.70
CA GLN A 269 16.18 -0.80 -18.32
C GLN A 269 14.81 -1.49 -18.18
N ILE A 270 13.91 -1.28 -19.15
CA ILE A 270 12.61 -1.96 -19.17
C ILE A 270 12.77 -3.46 -19.23
N ALA A 271 13.65 -3.97 -20.10
CA ALA A 271 13.93 -5.40 -20.22
C ALA A 271 14.58 -6.00 -18.95
N GLN A 272 15.41 -5.23 -18.25
CA GLN A 272 15.99 -5.63 -16.97
C GLN A 272 14.91 -5.79 -15.90
N ILE A 273 14.01 -4.82 -15.78
CA ILE A 273 12.90 -4.85 -14.82
C ILE A 273 11.91 -5.97 -15.17
N GLN A 274 11.66 -6.23 -16.46
CA GLN A 274 10.83 -7.36 -16.91
C GLN A 274 11.38 -8.70 -16.37
N ARG A 275 12.68 -8.95 -16.55
CA ARG A 275 13.32 -10.18 -16.02
C ARG A 275 13.25 -10.28 -14.50
N PHE A 276 13.45 -9.14 -13.80
CA PHE A 276 13.34 -9.11 -12.33
C PHE A 276 11.92 -9.45 -11.87
N VAL A 277 10.91 -8.89 -12.51
CA VAL A 277 9.50 -9.15 -12.19
C VAL A 277 9.14 -10.61 -12.46
N GLU A 278 9.56 -11.19 -13.60
CA GLU A 278 9.33 -12.59 -13.92
C GLU A 278 9.96 -13.52 -12.87
N GLU A 279 11.19 -13.24 -12.45
CA GLU A 279 11.84 -14.03 -11.41
C GLU A 279 11.14 -13.90 -10.06
N SER A 280 10.75 -12.68 -9.66
CA SER A 280 9.98 -12.43 -8.43
C SER A 280 8.66 -13.18 -8.43
N MET A 281 7.91 -13.14 -9.53
CA MET A 281 6.64 -13.84 -9.68
C MET A 281 6.81 -15.36 -9.68
N ARG A 282 7.94 -15.87 -10.18
CA ARG A 282 8.31 -17.31 -10.09
C ARG A 282 8.52 -17.72 -8.65
N GLN A 283 9.29 -16.95 -7.88
CA GLN A 283 9.55 -17.21 -6.46
C GLN A 283 8.26 -17.17 -5.62
N LEU A 284 7.27 -16.41 -6.06
CA LEU A 284 5.92 -16.36 -5.44
C LEU A 284 4.97 -17.49 -5.92
N GLY A 285 5.45 -18.45 -6.70
CA GLY A 285 4.65 -19.60 -7.17
C GLY A 285 3.62 -19.28 -8.25
N TYR A 286 3.75 -18.14 -8.94
CA TYR A 286 2.75 -17.71 -9.92
C TYR A 286 2.49 -18.73 -11.02
N TRP A 287 3.55 -19.36 -11.56
CA TRP A 287 3.43 -20.29 -12.69
C TRP A 287 2.88 -21.66 -12.33
N GLU A 288 3.18 -22.16 -11.14
CA GLU A 288 2.72 -23.45 -10.62
C GLU A 288 1.21 -23.42 -10.42
N GLU A 289 0.69 -22.40 -9.74
CA GLU A 289 -0.75 -22.26 -9.51
C GLU A 289 -1.55 -21.96 -10.78
N ASN A 290 -1.01 -21.19 -11.71
CA ASN A 290 -1.68 -20.93 -12.99
C ASN A 290 -1.74 -22.15 -13.90
N LYS A 291 -0.76 -23.06 -13.85
CA LYS A 291 -0.85 -24.35 -14.54
C LYS A 291 -2.02 -25.18 -14.01
N GLY A 292 -2.15 -25.31 -12.70
CA GLY A 292 -3.26 -26.06 -12.07
C GLY A 292 -4.63 -25.50 -12.42
N LYS A 293 -4.79 -24.15 -12.48
CA LYS A 293 -6.05 -23.50 -12.90
C LYS A 293 -6.37 -23.73 -14.38
N ARG A 294 -5.38 -23.70 -15.27
CA ARG A 294 -5.57 -23.97 -16.72
C ARG A 294 -5.94 -25.43 -16.96
N GLU A 295 -5.34 -26.36 -16.24
CA GLU A 295 -5.69 -27.78 -16.31
C GLU A 295 -7.12 -28.03 -15.81
N LEU A 296 -7.51 -27.47 -14.66
CA LEU A 296 -8.86 -27.55 -14.13
C LEU A 296 -9.91 -26.96 -15.08
N ASN A 297 -9.66 -25.78 -15.66
CA ASN A 297 -10.54 -25.16 -16.64
C ASN A 297 -10.63 -26.00 -17.93
N SER A 298 -9.54 -26.61 -18.38
CA SER A 298 -9.54 -27.47 -19.55
C SER A 298 -10.33 -28.78 -19.32
N ILE A 299 -10.27 -29.31 -18.10
CA ILE A 299 -11.04 -30.50 -17.68
C ILE A 299 -12.53 -30.15 -17.61
N THR A 300 -12.87 -29.01 -16.97
CA THR A 300 -14.28 -28.55 -16.84
C THR A 300 -14.91 -28.29 -18.22
N LEU A 301 -14.17 -27.66 -19.16
CA LEU A 301 -14.64 -27.47 -20.52
C LEU A 301 -14.85 -28.77 -21.31
N ARG A 302 -14.03 -29.80 -21.05
CA ARG A 302 -14.22 -31.13 -21.65
C ARG A 302 -15.43 -31.88 -21.08
N TYR A 303 -15.76 -31.66 -19.80
CA TYR A 303 -16.96 -32.24 -19.17
C TYR A 303 -18.26 -31.53 -19.56
N LEU A 304 -18.20 -30.25 -19.96
CA LEU A 304 -19.37 -29.49 -20.44
C LEU A 304 -19.60 -29.66 -21.96
N ALA A 305 -18.64 -30.23 -22.68
CA ALA A 305 -18.71 -30.48 -24.13
C ALA A 305 -18.96 -31.97 -24.48
N ALA A 306 -19.12 -32.86 -23.51
CA ALA A 306 -19.51 -34.27 -23.61
C ALA A 306 -20.91 -34.48 -23.05
#